data_5ef4a78e019c4503328a45d972aeaf7d
#
_entry.id   5ef4a78e019c4503328a45d972aeaf7d
#
_cell.length_a   1.000
_cell.length_b   1.000
_cell.length_c   1.000
_cell.angle_alpha   90.00
_cell.angle_beta   90.00
_cell.angle_gamma   90.00
#
_symmetry.space_group_name_H-M   'P 1'
#
loop_
_entity.id
_entity.type
_entity.pdbx_description
1 polymer ?
#
loop_
_entity_poly.entity_id
_entity_poly.type
_entity_poly.pdbx_seq_one_letter_code
_entity_poly.pdbx_strand_id
1 'polypeptide(L)' 'MSKIKQYIENSVENAVDKIVFKMKDGQIDLTTAVEEVKKLDNLEMVGITEDNVEEVLLMESN' A
#
# COMPACT_ATOMS: atom_id res chain seq x y z
N MET A 1 -5.61 -2.18 23.76
CA MET A 1 -6.45 -2.58 22.64
C MET A 1 -6.20 -1.73 21.42
N SER A 2 -6.39 -0.42 21.54
CA SER A 2 -6.17 0.47 20.40
C SER A 2 -4.73 0.45 19.91
N LYS A 3 -3.78 0.16 20.78
CA LYS A 3 -2.37 0.12 20.40
C LYS A 3 -2.05 -0.99 19.42
N ILE A 4 -2.71 -2.14 19.57
CA ILE A 4 -2.48 -3.27 18.67
C ILE A 4 -3.02 -2.94 17.27
N LYS A 5 -4.22 -2.38 17.21
CA LYS A 5 -4.82 -2.01 15.94
C LYS A 5 -3.99 -0.94 15.24
N GLN A 6 -3.54 0.05 15.98
CA GLN A 6 -2.73 1.13 15.43
C GLN A 6 -1.40 0.60 14.90
N TYR A 7 -0.82 -0.36 15.60
CA TYR A 7 0.42 -0.98 15.14
C TYR A 7 0.23 -1.67 13.79
N ILE A 8 -0.87 -2.39 13.63
CA ILE A 8 -1.15 -3.07 12.36
C ILE A 8 -1.36 -2.06 11.24
N GLU A 9 -2.13 -1.00 11.51
CA GLU A 9 -2.35 0.05 10.51
C GLU A 9 -1.04 0.69 10.07
N ASN A 10 -0.18 1.02 11.02
CA ASN A 10 1.11 1.63 10.71
C ASN A 10 1.99 0.68 9.91
N SER A 11 1.94 -0.61 10.23
CA SER A 11 2.72 -1.61 9.51
C SER A 11 2.28 -1.70 8.05
N VAL A 12 0.97 -1.69 7.80
CA VAL A 12 0.43 -1.73 6.44
C VAL A 12 0.80 -0.46 5.69
N GLU A 13 0.63 0.69 6.32
CA GLU A 13 0.97 1.97 5.69
C GLU A 13 2.44 2.04 5.32
N ASN A 14 3.32 1.56 6.20
CA ASN A 14 4.75 1.53 5.92
C ASN A 14 5.06 0.64 4.73
N ALA A 15 4.39 -0.51 4.64
CA ALA A 15 4.61 -1.42 3.51
C ALA A 15 4.16 -0.77 2.20
N VAL A 16 2.99 -0.12 2.22
CA VAL A 16 2.48 0.57 1.03
C VAL A 16 3.42 1.70 0.64
N ASP A 17 3.91 2.47 1.61
CA ASP A 17 4.83 3.57 1.33
C ASP A 17 6.11 3.08 0.67
N LYS A 18 6.64 1.95 1.12
CA LYS A 18 7.85 1.38 0.51
C LYS A 18 7.60 1.00 -0.95
N ILE A 19 6.43 0.44 -1.22
CA ILE A 19 6.08 0.04 -2.59
C ILE A 19 5.94 1.29 -3.46
N VAL A 20 5.26 2.32 -2.94
CA VAL A 20 5.12 3.59 -3.67
C VAL A 20 6.50 4.20 -3.95
N PHE A 21 7.39 4.16 -2.97
CA PHE A 21 8.73 4.71 -3.14
C PHE A 21 9.48 3.99 -4.25
N LYS A 22 9.41 2.66 -4.28
CA LYS A 22 10.05 1.88 -5.35
C LYS A 22 9.48 2.24 -6.71
N MET A 23 8.17 2.45 -6.78
CA MET A 23 7.52 2.81 -8.03
C MET A 23 7.98 4.19 -8.50
N LYS A 24 8.03 5.16 -7.59
CA LYS A 24 8.50 6.50 -7.92
C LYS A 24 9.96 6.51 -8.36
N ASP A 25 10.75 5.65 -7.76
CA ASP A 25 12.18 5.55 -8.05
C ASP A 25 12.45 4.78 -9.34
N GLY A 26 11.44 4.21 -9.95
CA GLY A 26 11.58 3.47 -11.19
C GLY A 26 12.05 2.04 -11.03
N GLN A 27 12.06 1.51 -9.82
CA GLN A 27 12.49 0.13 -9.58
C GLN A 27 11.43 -0.88 -9.99
N ILE A 28 10.16 -0.49 -9.86
CA ILE A 28 9.04 -1.34 -10.25
C ILE A 28 8.02 -0.48 -10.99
N ASP A 29 7.21 -1.13 -11.83
CA ASP A 29 6.15 -0.41 -12.54
C ASP A 29 4.84 -0.48 -11.77
N LEU A 30 3.81 0.18 -12.29
CA LEU A 30 2.51 0.21 -11.64
C LEU A 30 1.92 -1.18 -11.47
N THR A 31 2.03 -2.01 -12.50
CA THR A 31 1.47 -3.37 -12.44
C THR A 31 2.12 -4.17 -11.31
N THR A 32 3.45 -4.11 -11.21
CA THR A 32 4.16 -4.80 -10.15
C THR A 32 3.80 -4.23 -8.79
N ALA A 33 3.70 -2.92 -8.68
CA ALA A 33 3.31 -2.28 -7.42
C ALA A 33 1.93 -2.74 -6.97
N VAL A 34 0.98 -2.79 -7.90
CA VAL A 34 -0.37 -3.27 -7.58
C VAL A 34 -0.33 -4.70 -7.05
N GLU A 35 0.44 -5.56 -7.71
CA GLU A 35 0.55 -6.95 -7.28
C GLU A 35 1.17 -7.05 -5.89
N GLU A 36 2.19 -6.28 -5.61
CA GLU A 36 2.83 -6.31 -4.30
C GLU A 36 1.88 -5.84 -3.21
N VAL A 37 1.13 -4.78 -3.47
CA VAL A 37 0.16 -4.29 -2.50
C VAL A 37 -0.93 -5.33 -2.24
N LYS A 38 -1.41 -5.99 -3.28
CA LYS A 38 -2.44 -7.01 -3.12
C LYS A 38 -2.00 -8.19 -2.27
N LYS A 39 -0.71 -8.42 -2.16
CA LYS A 39 -0.17 -9.50 -1.32
C LYS A 39 -0.15 -9.14 0.15
N LEU A 40 -0.34 -7.88 0.48
CA LEU A 40 -0.34 -7.44 1.87
C LEU A 40 -1.65 -7.82 2.55
N ASP A 41 -1.56 -8.10 3.84
CA ASP A 41 -2.73 -8.38 4.66
C ASP A 41 -3.26 -7.09 5.28
N ASN A 42 -4.53 -7.11 5.68
CA ASN A 42 -5.14 -6.02 6.44
C ASN A 42 -5.25 -4.71 5.66
N LEU A 43 -5.32 -4.77 4.34
CA LEU A 43 -5.47 -3.57 3.51
C LEU A 43 -6.75 -2.80 3.83
N GLU A 44 -7.80 -3.51 4.22
CA GLU A 44 -9.05 -2.86 4.55
C GLU A 44 -8.93 -1.91 5.74
N MET A 45 -7.92 -2.10 6.57
CA MET A 45 -7.70 -1.23 7.73
C MET A 45 -7.23 0.16 7.31
N VAL A 46 -6.65 0.27 6.12
CA VAL A 46 -6.21 1.57 5.58
C VAL A 46 -7.07 2.00 4.40
N GLY A 47 -8.19 1.33 4.19
CA GLY A 47 -9.15 1.72 3.16
C GLY A 47 -8.76 1.34 1.75
N ILE A 48 -7.87 0.38 1.58
CA ILE A 48 -7.45 -0.09 0.27
C ILE A 48 -8.17 -1.38 -0.09
N THR A 49 -8.77 -1.43 -1.27
CA THR A 49 -9.45 -2.63 -1.79
C THR A 49 -8.82 -3.00 -3.12
N GLU A 50 -9.15 -4.19 -3.61
CA GLU A 50 -8.65 -4.61 -4.92
C GLU A 50 -9.10 -3.67 -6.03
N ASP A 51 -10.25 -3.04 -5.84
CA ASP A 51 -10.80 -2.14 -6.85
C ASP A 51 -10.11 -0.78 -6.87
N ASN A 52 -9.62 -0.31 -5.72
CA ASN A 52 -9.04 1.03 -5.65
C ASN A 52 -7.52 1.06 -5.47
N VAL A 53 -6.87 -0.10 -5.40
CA VAL A 53 -5.43 -0.15 -5.12
C VAL A 53 -4.63 0.60 -6.18
N GLU A 54 -4.97 0.43 -7.45
CA GLU A 54 -4.28 1.12 -8.53
C GLU A 54 -4.45 2.63 -8.42
N GLU A 55 -5.67 3.06 -8.16
CA GLU A 55 -5.98 4.47 -8.01
C GLU A 55 -5.23 5.07 -6.82
N VAL A 56 -5.20 4.35 -5.70
CA VAL A 56 -4.47 4.80 -4.51
C VAL A 56 -2.99 4.96 -4.82
N LEU A 57 -2.39 4.00 -5.52
CA LEU A 57 -0.98 4.07 -5.89
C LEU A 57 -0.69 5.26 -6.79
N LEU A 58 -1.57 5.51 -7.75
CA LEU A 58 -1.39 6.65 -8.64
C LEU A 58 -1.49 7.97 -7.88
N MET A 59 -2.41 8.07 -6.94
CA MET A 59 -2.54 9.26 -6.12
C MET A 59 -1.32 9.47 -5.23
N GLU A 60 -0.82 8.41 -4.64
CA GLU A 60 0.34 8.50 -3.75
C GLU A 60 1.62 8.82 -4.52
N SER A 61 1.72 8.39 -5.78
CA SER A 61 2.93 8.62 -6.57
C SER A 61 2.98 10.01 -7.19
N ASN A 62 1.90 10.74 -7.10
CA ASN A 62 1.89 12.13 -7.50
C ASN A 62 2.34 12.99 -6.33
#